data_2132805a7cfeba1f368372d873fb5a4d
#
_entry.id   2132805a7cfeba1f368372d873fb5a4d
#
_cell.length_a   1.000
_cell.length_b   1.000
_cell.length_c   1.000
_cell.angle_alpha   90.00
_cell.angle_beta   90.00
_cell.angle_gamma   90.00
#
_symmetry.space_group_name_H-M   'P 1'
#
loop_
_entity.id
_entity.type
_entity.pdbx_description
1 polymer ?
#
loop_
_entity_poly.entity_id
_entity_poly.type
_entity_poly.pdbx_seq_one_letter_code
_entity_poly.pdbx_strand_id
1 'polypeptide(L)'
;MNSKEELKQEKKRFSILARIKSATHASRGIGILIKTSHNAWGHIFIGILAIYLGFILNISNIEWVLLVFAMGLVIVAEAFNTAIEIDMDLTSPEYHPYARDTKDVAAGAVLIAVLISIIFALFIFLPKIYNML
;
A
#
# COMPACT_ATOMS: atom_id res chain seq x y z
N MET A 1 -32.74 8.06 31.40
CA MET A 1 -31.57 8.08 30.53
C MET A 1 -30.53 8.93 31.22
N ASN A 2 -29.36 8.38 31.49
CA ASN A 2 -28.47 8.87 32.57
C ASN A 2 -27.55 9.97 31.99
N SER A 3 -27.54 11.17 32.60
CA SER A 3 -26.75 12.34 32.23
C SER A 3 -25.21 12.04 32.08
N LYS A 4 -24.75 10.89 32.55
CA LYS A 4 -23.38 10.41 32.38
C LYS A 4 -23.09 9.82 31.00
N GLU A 5 -24.12 9.41 30.25
CA GLU A 5 -23.94 8.91 28.87
C GLU A 5 -23.94 10.06 27.86
N GLU A 6 -24.66 11.14 28.16
CA GLU A 6 -24.63 12.36 27.34
C GLU A 6 -23.28 13.09 27.42
N LEU A 7 -22.61 13.04 28.57
CA LEU A 7 -21.26 13.58 28.75
C LEU A 7 -20.17 12.76 28.02
N LYS A 8 -20.46 11.51 27.68
CA LYS A 8 -19.55 10.65 26.90
C LYS A 8 -19.62 10.89 25.39
N GLN A 9 -20.65 11.57 24.92
CA GLN A 9 -20.82 12.07 23.56
C GLN A 9 -20.27 13.50 23.38
N GLU A 10 -19.59 14.06 24.38
CA GLU A 10 -18.87 15.32 24.17
C GLU A 10 -17.91 15.13 23.00
N LYS A 11 -18.24 15.82 21.91
CA LYS A 11 -17.49 15.99 20.68
C LYS A 11 -16.01 15.74 20.94
N LYS A 12 -15.44 14.70 20.32
CA LYS A 12 -13.99 14.57 20.18
C LYS A 12 -13.49 15.86 19.52
N ARG A 13 -13.14 16.85 20.33
CA ARG A 13 -12.61 18.12 19.87
C ARG A 13 -11.44 17.79 18.96
N PHE A 14 -11.39 18.44 17.81
CA PHE A 14 -10.26 18.36 16.90
C PHE A 14 -8.99 18.69 17.71
N SER A 15 -8.17 17.69 17.97
CA SER A 15 -6.93 17.83 18.73
C SER A 15 -5.75 17.57 17.81
N ILE A 16 -4.91 18.58 17.65
CA ILE A 16 -3.65 18.48 16.90
C ILE A 16 -2.75 17.40 17.51
N LEU A 17 -2.70 17.31 18.85
CA LEU A 17 -1.93 16.27 19.56
C LEU A 17 -2.42 14.87 19.22
N ALA A 18 -3.74 14.65 19.11
CA ALA A 18 -4.29 13.36 18.70
C ALA A 18 -3.90 13.02 17.25
N ARG A 19 -3.79 14.02 16.36
CA ARG A 19 -3.33 13.85 14.98
C ARG A 19 -1.86 13.49 14.90
N ILE A 20 -1.00 14.16 15.67
CA ILE A 20 0.43 13.84 15.77
C ILE A 20 0.61 12.40 16.27
N LYS A 21 -0.13 11.99 17.32
CA LYS A 21 -0.10 10.63 17.85
C LYS A 21 -0.56 9.60 16.80
N SER A 22 -1.58 9.92 16.01
CA SER A 22 -2.04 9.06 14.90
C SER A 22 -0.96 8.90 13.83
N ALA A 23 -0.24 9.97 13.47
CA ALA A 23 0.87 9.92 12.53
C ALA A 23 2.02 9.03 13.04
N THR A 24 2.31 9.06 14.34
CA THR A 24 3.31 8.17 14.96
C THR A 24 2.91 6.68 14.82
N HIS A 25 1.62 6.36 15.02
CA HIS A 25 1.14 5.00 14.83
C HIS A 25 1.19 4.58 13.35
N ALA A 26 0.86 5.48 12.42
CA ALA A 26 0.97 5.20 11.00
C ALA A 26 2.43 4.95 10.58
N SER A 27 3.37 5.76 11.05
CA SER A 27 4.81 5.55 10.78
C SER A 27 5.32 4.22 11.31
N ARG A 28 4.84 3.80 12.50
CA ARG A 28 5.14 2.48 13.03
C ARG A 28 4.59 1.37 12.13
N GLY A 29 3.36 1.52 11.62
CA GLY A 29 2.75 0.58 10.68
C GLY A 29 3.58 0.39 9.41
N ILE A 30 4.08 1.49 8.82
CA ILE A 30 5.00 1.44 7.68
C ILE A 30 6.28 0.68 8.05
N GLY A 31 6.83 0.92 9.23
CA GLY A 31 8.01 0.18 9.71
C GLY A 31 7.76 -1.32 9.87
N ILE A 32 6.57 -1.72 10.29
CA ILE A 32 6.16 -3.14 10.38
C ILE A 32 6.08 -3.74 8.96
N LEU A 33 5.41 -3.08 8.02
CA LEU A 33 5.34 -3.51 6.62
C LEU A 33 6.73 -3.82 6.07
N ILE A 34 7.67 -2.88 6.17
CA ILE A 34 9.03 -3.03 5.65
C ILE A 34 9.79 -4.18 6.32
N LYS A 35 9.55 -4.44 7.61
CA LYS A 35 10.23 -5.50 8.35
C LYS A 35 9.64 -6.89 8.12
N THR A 36 8.33 -6.96 7.88
CA THR A 36 7.59 -8.22 7.84
C THR A 36 7.43 -8.72 6.41
N SER A 37 7.14 -7.83 5.45
CA SER A 37 6.91 -8.23 4.07
C SER A 37 8.20 -8.25 3.25
N HIS A 38 8.59 -9.45 2.79
CA HIS A 38 9.66 -9.61 1.80
C HIS A 38 9.25 -9.03 0.43
N ASN A 39 7.98 -9.14 0.07
CA ASN A 39 7.45 -8.64 -1.19
C ASN A 39 7.51 -7.12 -1.27
N ALA A 40 7.31 -6.41 -0.14
CA ALA A 40 7.44 -4.96 -0.08
C ALA A 40 8.81 -4.47 -0.58
N TRP A 41 9.89 -5.17 -0.24
CA TRP A 41 11.24 -4.84 -0.73
C TRP A 41 11.36 -4.99 -2.25
N GLY A 42 10.78 -6.06 -2.82
CA GLY A 42 10.73 -6.25 -4.26
C GLY A 42 10.01 -5.11 -4.97
N HIS A 43 8.84 -4.71 -4.45
CA HIS A 43 8.06 -3.60 -5.00
C HIS A 43 8.78 -2.25 -4.87
N ILE A 44 9.46 -1.99 -3.75
CA ILE A 44 10.28 -0.79 -3.56
C ILE A 44 11.43 -0.76 -4.57
N PHE A 45 12.15 -1.86 -4.74
CA PHE A 45 13.26 -1.94 -5.69
C PHE A 45 12.82 -1.68 -7.13
N ILE A 46 11.73 -2.33 -7.57
CA ILE A 46 11.13 -2.11 -8.90
C ILE A 46 10.66 -0.66 -9.05
N GLY A 47 10.07 -0.09 -7.99
CA GLY A 47 9.66 1.31 -7.97
C GLY A 47 10.83 2.28 -8.16
N ILE A 48 11.95 2.06 -7.47
CA ILE A 48 13.17 2.86 -7.64
C ILE A 48 13.70 2.76 -9.07
N LEU A 49 13.70 1.56 -9.65
CA LEU A 49 14.10 1.36 -11.04
C LEU A 49 13.17 2.10 -12.01
N ALA A 50 11.87 2.06 -11.79
CA ALA A 50 10.89 2.76 -12.60
C ALA A 50 11.06 4.30 -12.52
N ILE A 51 11.34 4.84 -11.33
CA ILE A 51 11.67 6.27 -11.14
C ILE A 51 12.93 6.63 -11.94
N TYR A 52 13.97 5.82 -11.83
CA TYR A 52 15.22 6.02 -12.56
C TYR A 52 15.00 6.05 -14.07
N LEU A 53 14.23 5.10 -14.60
CA LEU A 53 13.84 5.08 -16.02
C LEU A 53 13.02 6.30 -16.42
N GLY A 54 12.12 6.76 -15.54
CA GLY A 54 11.33 7.97 -15.77
C GLY A 54 12.20 9.21 -15.98
N PHE A 55 13.26 9.36 -15.20
CA PHE A 55 14.24 10.45 -15.38
C PHE A 55 15.03 10.32 -16.68
N ILE A 56 15.54 9.13 -17.02
CA ILE A 56 16.31 8.91 -18.26
C ILE A 56 15.47 9.16 -19.49
N LEU A 57 14.21 8.69 -19.49
CA LEU A 57 13.31 8.78 -20.64
C LEU A 57 12.53 10.09 -20.69
N ASN A 58 12.81 11.02 -19.76
CA ASN A 58 12.15 12.33 -19.69
C ASN A 58 10.63 12.23 -19.81
N ILE A 59 10.00 11.43 -18.95
CA ILE A 59 8.55 11.28 -18.95
C ILE A 59 7.85 12.58 -18.56
N SER A 60 6.66 12.81 -19.10
CA SER A 60 5.86 14.01 -18.87
C SER A 60 5.31 14.06 -17.42
N ASN A 61 4.83 15.25 -17.00
CA ASN A 61 4.25 15.43 -15.68
C ASN A 61 3.04 14.51 -15.43
N ILE A 62 2.23 14.24 -16.45
CA ILE A 62 1.08 13.34 -16.35
C ILE A 62 1.56 11.91 -16.18
N GLU A 63 2.57 11.49 -16.95
CA GLU A 63 3.18 10.15 -16.81
C GLU A 63 3.82 9.95 -15.42
N TRP A 64 4.42 11.00 -14.84
CA TRP A 64 4.90 10.96 -13.44
C TRP A 64 3.78 10.73 -12.44
N VAL A 65 2.64 11.43 -12.58
CA VAL A 65 1.49 11.23 -11.70
C VAL A 65 0.96 9.81 -11.81
N LEU A 66 0.83 9.27 -13.02
CA LEU A 66 0.38 7.89 -13.26
C LEU A 66 1.36 6.87 -12.68
N LEU A 67 2.67 7.08 -12.83
CA LEU A 67 3.71 6.21 -12.28
C LEU A 67 3.65 6.17 -10.74
N VAL A 68 3.59 7.34 -10.10
CA VAL A 68 3.48 7.45 -8.63
C VAL A 68 2.19 6.81 -8.13
N PHE A 69 1.07 7.00 -8.84
CA PHE A 69 -0.20 6.37 -8.49
C PHE A 69 -0.11 4.84 -8.59
N ALA A 70 0.47 4.31 -9.66
CA ALA A 70 0.64 2.88 -9.86
C ALA A 70 1.51 2.25 -8.76
N MET A 71 2.65 2.88 -8.43
CA MET A 71 3.53 2.43 -7.34
C MET A 71 2.82 2.47 -5.99
N GLY A 72 2.10 3.56 -5.70
CA GLY A 72 1.35 3.73 -4.47
C GLY A 72 0.27 2.66 -4.30
N LEU A 73 -0.44 2.32 -5.38
CA LEU A 73 -1.46 1.28 -5.38
C LEU A 73 -0.90 -0.08 -4.94
N VAL A 74 0.26 -0.47 -5.46
CA VAL A 74 0.92 -1.74 -5.08
C VAL A 74 1.32 -1.73 -3.61
N ILE A 75 1.94 -0.66 -3.13
CA ILE A 75 2.38 -0.55 -1.73
C ILE A 75 1.18 -0.55 -0.77
N VAL A 76 0.08 0.11 -1.12
CA VAL A 76 -1.14 0.10 -0.31
C VAL A 76 -1.77 -1.29 -0.28
N ALA A 77 -1.86 -1.97 -1.42
CA ALA A 77 -2.36 -3.35 -1.47
C ALA A 77 -1.49 -4.29 -0.62
N GLU A 78 -0.16 -4.17 -0.69
CA GLU A 78 0.79 -4.96 0.11
C GLU A 78 0.65 -4.68 1.62
N ALA A 79 0.39 -3.42 2.00
CA ALA A 79 0.16 -3.07 3.40
C ALA A 79 -1.12 -3.73 3.95
N PHE A 80 -2.20 -3.77 3.17
CA PHE A 80 -3.42 -4.47 3.54
C PHE A 80 -3.21 -5.98 3.58
N ASN A 81 -2.51 -6.55 2.60
CA ASN A 81 -2.17 -7.98 2.62
C ASN A 81 -1.41 -8.34 3.88
N THR A 82 -0.36 -7.60 4.21
CA THR A 82 0.45 -7.81 5.43
C THR A 82 -0.39 -7.71 6.70
N ALA A 83 -1.30 -6.73 6.79
CA ALA A 83 -2.18 -6.58 7.94
C ALA A 83 -3.14 -7.78 8.10
N ILE A 84 -3.68 -8.28 6.99
CA ILE A 84 -4.56 -9.46 6.98
C ILE A 84 -3.78 -10.72 7.35
N GLU A 85 -2.56 -10.90 6.85
CA GLU A 85 -1.69 -12.02 7.24
C GLU A 85 -1.42 -12.04 8.74
N ILE A 86 -1.05 -10.89 9.34
CA ILE A 86 -0.81 -10.77 10.77
C ILE A 86 -2.08 -11.10 11.57
N ASP A 87 -3.25 -10.62 11.15
CA ASP A 87 -4.52 -10.91 11.82
C ASP A 87 -4.89 -12.39 11.73
N MET A 88 -4.73 -13.00 10.56
CA MET A 88 -5.01 -14.42 10.37
C MET A 88 -4.06 -15.31 11.16
N ASP A 89 -2.78 -14.98 11.25
CA ASP A 89 -1.81 -15.74 12.03
C ASP A 89 -2.07 -15.64 13.53
N LEU A 90 -2.64 -14.52 13.98
CA LEU A 90 -3.03 -14.32 15.38
C LEU A 90 -4.34 -15.04 15.73
N THR A 91 -5.35 -14.97 14.86
CA THR A 91 -6.71 -15.47 15.15
C THR A 91 -6.91 -16.92 14.76
N SER A 92 -6.15 -17.43 13.80
CA SER A 92 -6.21 -18.81 13.29
C SER A 92 -4.79 -19.39 13.14
N PRO A 93 -4.07 -19.64 14.25
CA PRO A 93 -2.69 -20.17 14.19
C PRO A 93 -2.63 -21.59 13.65
N GLU A 94 -3.72 -22.34 13.74
CA GLU A 94 -3.86 -23.66 13.14
C GLU A 94 -4.46 -23.57 11.72
N TYR A 95 -4.23 -24.59 10.90
CA TYR A 95 -4.79 -24.62 9.57
C TYR A 95 -6.32 -24.58 9.59
N HIS A 96 -6.88 -23.59 8.91
CA HIS A 96 -8.31 -23.46 8.69
C HIS A 96 -8.58 -23.04 7.23
N PRO A 97 -9.46 -23.71 6.47
CA PRO A 97 -9.70 -23.40 5.06
C PRO A 97 -10.05 -21.94 4.80
N TYR A 98 -10.93 -21.34 5.60
CA TYR A 98 -11.31 -19.93 5.44
C TYR A 98 -10.18 -18.94 5.78
N ALA A 99 -9.31 -19.28 6.75
CA ALA A 99 -8.15 -18.44 7.02
C ALA A 99 -7.18 -18.43 5.83
N ARG A 100 -6.98 -19.58 5.21
CA ARG A 100 -6.23 -19.69 3.96
C ARG A 100 -6.87 -18.87 2.85
N ASP A 101 -8.18 -19.07 2.60
CA ASP A 101 -8.89 -18.33 1.55
C ASP A 101 -8.81 -16.82 1.75
N THR A 102 -8.88 -16.35 3.01
CA THR A 102 -8.73 -14.94 3.36
C THR A 102 -7.35 -14.40 2.98
N LYS A 103 -6.28 -15.15 3.28
CA LYS A 103 -4.89 -14.79 2.90
C LYS A 103 -4.72 -14.81 1.38
N ASP A 104 -5.27 -15.82 0.69
CA ASP A 104 -5.19 -15.93 -0.77
C ASP A 104 -5.92 -14.78 -1.48
N VAL A 105 -7.08 -14.33 -0.98
CA VAL A 105 -7.79 -13.15 -1.50
C VAL A 105 -6.98 -11.87 -1.30
N ALA A 106 -6.35 -11.70 -0.14
CA ALA A 106 -5.51 -10.54 0.14
C ALA A 106 -4.29 -10.50 -0.79
N ALA A 107 -3.61 -11.64 -0.99
CA ALA A 107 -2.52 -11.77 -1.96
C ALA A 107 -3.00 -11.53 -3.41
N GLY A 108 -4.20 -11.99 -3.75
CA GLY A 108 -4.85 -11.72 -5.03
C GLY A 108 -5.04 -10.23 -5.31
N ALA A 109 -5.37 -9.42 -4.30
CA ALA A 109 -5.47 -7.98 -4.44
C ALA A 109 -4.12 -7.32 -4.78
N VAL A 110 -3.02 -7.81 -4.18
CA VAL A 110 -1.67 -7.37 -4.55
C VAL A 110 -1.35 -7.71 -6.00
N LEU A 111 -1.67 -8.94 -6.43
CA LEU A 111 -1.44 -9.36 -7.81
C LEU A 111 -2.20 -8.47 -8.80
N ILE A 112 -3.45 -8.14 -8.53
CA ILE A 112 -4.24 -7.23 -9.38
C ILE A 112 -3.57 -5.84 -9.44
N ALA A 113 -3.14 -5.29 -8.31
CA ALA A 113 -2.45 -4.00 -8.26
C ALA A 113 -1.15 -4.01 -9.08
N VAL A 114 -0.38 -5.10 -9.01
CA VAL A 114 0.85 -5.28 -9.80
C VAL A 114 0.53 -5.35 -11.30
N LEU A 115 -0.48 -6.10 -11.71
CA LEU A 115 -0.89 -6.19 -13.13
C LEU A 115 -1.32 -4.83 -13.68
N ILE A 116 -2.10 -4.05 -12.91
CA ILE A 116 -2.48 -2.68 -13.28
C ILE A 116 -1.22 -1.81 -13.43
N SER A 117 -0.27 -1.91 -12.50
CA SER A 117 0.96 -1.14 -12.52
C SER A 117 1.86 -1.49 -13.71
N ILE A 118 1.91 -2.75 -14.11
CA ILE A 118 2.62 -3.19 -15.31
C ILE A 118 1.97 -2.56 -16.56
N ILE A 119 0.64 -2.53 -16.65
CA ILE A 119 -0.06 -1.89 -17.77
C ILE A 119 0.32 -0.41 -17.84
N PHE A 120 0.28 0.34 -16.73
CA PHE A 120 0.72 1.73 -16.72
C PHE A 120 2.19 1.88 -17.15
N ALA A 121 3.09 1.04 -16.65
CA ALA A 121 4.49 1.08 -17.02
C ALA A 121 4.70 0.85 -18.53
N LEU A 122 3.99 -0.10 -19.13
CA LEU A 122 4.05 -0.35 -20.57
C LEU A 122 3.56 0.87 -21.35
N PHE A 123 2.45 1.49 -20.99
CA PHE A 123 1.94 2.69 -21.66
C PHE A 123 2.89 3.88 -21.53
N ILE A 124 3.61 4.02 -20.41
CA ILE A 124 4.54 5.12 -20.17
C ILE A 124 5.87 4.88 -20.91
N PHE A 125 6.46 3.71 -20.72
CA PHE A 125 7.84 3.48 -21.14
C PHE A 125 7.98 2.94 -22.57
N LEU A 126 7.06 2.09 -23.04
CA LEU A 126 7.19 1.44 -24.34
C LEU A 126 7.25 2.43 -25.51
N PRO A 127 6.39 3.48 -25.60
CA PRO A 127 6.48 4.46 -26.67
C PRO A 127 7.79 5.24 -26.65
N LYS A 128 8.33 5.53 -25.45
CA LYS A 128 9.58 6.27 -25.28
C LYS A 128 10.78 5.46 -25.73
N ILE A 129 10.82 4.19 -25.37
CA ILE A 129 11.89 3.26 -25.78
C ILE A 129 11.85 3.08 -27.31
N TYR A 130 10.66 2.89 -27.87
CA TYR A 130 10.50 2.73 -29.34
C TYR A 130 11.00 3.95 -30.14
N ASN A 131 10.77 5.15 -29.62
CA ASN A 131 11.23 6.38 -30.26
C ASN A 131 12.73 6.66 -30.11
N MET A 132 13.44 5.89 -29.28
CA MET A 132 14.90 5.99 -29.12
C MET A 132 15.67 5.04 -30.02
N LEU A 133 15.02 4.02 -30.57
CA LEU A 133 15.58 3.04 -31.50
C LEU A 133 15.46 3.51 -32.93
#